data_1cc3de074ec6b8c25e5117c7f85b6669
#
_entry.id   1cc3de074ec6b8c25e5117c7f85b6669
#
_cell.length_a   1.000
_cell.length_b   1.000
_cell.length_c   1.000
_cell.angle_alpha   90.00
_cell.angle_beta   90.00
_cell.angle_gamma   90.00
#
_symmetry.space_group_name_H-M   'P 1'
#
loop_
_entity.id
_entity.type
_entity.pdbx_description
1 polymer ?
#
loop_
_entity_poly.entity_id
_entity_poly.type
_entity_poly.pdbx_seq_one_letter_code
_entity_poly.pdbx_strand_id
1 'polypeptide(L)'
;MHINPLQTFKRLNSLSPNPFAAFYRIQDKYCLCASPERYLKKEGSSLLSQPIKGTAKRDLQNRAQDEKNKQALLNSKKERSENVMIVDLVRNDLSRICAEG
;
A
#
# COMPACT_ATOMS: atom_id res chain seq x y z
N MET A 1 20.14 -14.38 19.94
CA MET A 1 20.35 -13.63 18.68
C MET A 1 20.01 -12.17 18.93
N HIS A 2 20.96 -11.28 18.81
CA HIS A 2 20.73 -9.83 19.00
C HIS A 2 20.38 -9.21 17.64
N ILE A 3 19.17 -8.72 17.50
CA ILE A 3 18.70 -8.03 16.28
C ILE A 3 18.81 -6.52 16.53
N ASN A 4 19.51 -5.80 15.64
CA ASN A 4 19.47 -4.35 15.64
C ASN A 4 18.28 -3.87 14.77
N PRO A 5 17.22 -3.30 15.37
CA PRO A 5 16.02 -2.97 14.64
C PRO A 5 16.24 -1.94 13.52
N LEU A 6 17.06 -0.93 13.74
CA LEU A 6 17.33 0.10 12.75
C LEU A 6 18.10 -0.44 11.54
N GLN A 7 19.12 -1.28 11.78
CA GLN A 7 19.84 -1.91 10.67
C GLN A 7 18.96 -2.90 9.90
N THR A 8 18.12 -3.62 10.60
CA THR A 8 17.15 -4.51 9.99
C THR A 8 16.17 -3.74 9.09
N PHE A 9 15.66 -2.60 9.57
CA PHE A 9 14.81 -1.72 8.77
C PHE A 9 15.53 -1.17 7.53
N LYS A 10 16.77 -0.70 7.68
CA LYS A 10 17.57 -0.22 6.54
C LYS A 10 17.73 -1.30 5.48
N ARG A 11 18.01 -2.54 5.89
CA ARG A 11 18.13 -3.67 4.98
C ARG A 11 16.79 -4.01 4.33
N LEU A 12 15.70 -4.05 5.09
CA LEU A 12 14.36 -4.26 4.56
C LEU A 12 14.03 -3.21 3.49
N ASN A 13 14.25 -1.93 3.79
CA ASN A 13 13.94 -0.83 2.88
C ASN A 13 14.83 -0.83 1.63
N SER A 14 16.07 -1.33 1.71
CA SER A 14 16.94 -1.47 0.53
C SER A 14 16.52 -2.62 -0.39
N LEU A 15 15.96 -3.70 0.17
CA LEU A 15 15.47 -4.84 -0.60
C LEU A 15 14.06 -4.62 -1.17
N SER A 16 13.25 -3.86 -0.47
CA SER A 16 11.86 -3.58 -0.82
C SER A 16 11.54 -2.10 -0.57
N PRO A 17 12.02 -1.21 -1.46
CA PRO A 17 11.76 0.23 -1.35
C PRO A 17 10.31 0.51 -1.69
N ASN A 18 9.51 0.79 -0.69
CA ASN A 18 8.09 1.06 -0.83
C ASN A 18 7.74 2.48 -0.32
N PRO A 19 6.72 3.14 -0.92
CA PRO A 19 6.39 4.53 -0.63
C PRO A 19 5.90 4.78 0.81
N PHE A 20 5.42 3.75 1.50
CA PHE A 20 4.93 3.83 2.87
C PHE A 20 5.78 2.97 3.83
N ALA A 21 7.08 2.92 3.58
CA ALA A 21 8.02 2.32 4.51
C ALA A 21 8.08 3.15 5.80
N ALA A 22 8.06 2.48 6.96
CA ALA A 22 8.07 3.14 8.25
C ALA A 22 8.92 2.37 9.27
N PHE A 23 9.65 3.13 10.07
CA PHE A 23 10.31 2.66 11.27
C PHE A 23 9.71 3.41 12.47
N TYR A 24 9.13 2.68 13.39
CA TYR A 24 8.46 3.24 14.53
C TYR A 24 8.90 2.56 15.82
N ARG A 25 9.13 3.36 16.87
CA ARG A 25 9.52 2.86 18.19
C ARG A 25 8.62 3.44 19.26
N ILE A 26 8.12 2.58 20.13
CA ILE A 26 7.48 2.94 21.39
C ILE A 26 8.19 2.19 22.49
N GLN A 27 8.87 2.92 23.37
CA GLN A 27 9.64 2.34 24.47
C GLN A 27 10.67 1.29 23.96
N ASP A 28 10.46 0.02 24.29
CA ASP A 28 11.27 -1.15 23.91
C ASP A 28 10.74 -1.90 22.68
N LYS A 29 9.59 -1.49 22.15
CA LYS A 29 8.94 -2.14 20.99
C LYS A 29 9.24 -1.39 19.70
N TYR A 30 9.45 -2.16 18.64
CA TYR A 30 9.78 -1.63 17.33
C TYR A 30 8.80 -2.19 16.28
N CYS A 31 8.34 -1.32 15.39
CA CYS A 31 7.62 -1.70 14.19
C CYS A 31 8.44 -1.33 12.96
N LEU A 32 8.67 -2.30 12.10
CA LEU A 32 9.38 -2.16 10.83
C LEU A 32 8.40 -2.51 9.71
N CYS A 33 8.16 -1.57 8.83
CA CYS A 33 7.16 -1.73 7.78
C CYS A 33 7.75 -1.35 6.42
N ALA A 34 7.46 -2.15 5.41
CA ALA A 34 7.72 -1.85 3.99
C ALA A 34 6.42 -2.05 3.21
N SER A 35 5.49 -1.10 3.33
CA SER A 35 4.17 -1.20 2.71
C SER A 35 4.11 -0.46 1.37
N PRO A 36 3.58 -1.10 0.32
CA PRO A 36 3.28 -0.43 -0.95
C PRO A 36 1.97 0.37 -0.89
N GLU A 37 1.16 0.16 0.14
CA GLU A 37 -0.21 0.68 0.24
C GLU A 37 -0.34 1.73 1.34
N ARG A 38 -1.10 2.79 1.06
CA ARG A 38 -1.51 3.77 2.05
C ARG A 38 -2.67 3.21 2.86
N TYR A 39 -2.43 2.95 4.14
CA TYR A 39 -3.50 2.54 5.05
C TYR A 39 -4.48 3.70 5.31
N LEU A 40 -3.97 4.80 5.82
CA LEU A 40 -4.78 5.96 6.18
C LEU A 40 -3.96 7.26 6.10
N LYS A 41 -4.59 8.33 5.60
CA LYS A 41 -4.08 9.70 5.67
C LYS A 41 -5.13 10.59 6.30
N LYS A 42 -4.72 11.43 7.24
CA LYS A 42 -5.56 12.48 7.82
C LYS A 42 -5.05 13.85 7.38
N GLU A 43 -5.93 14.68 6.84
CA GLU A 43 -5.68 16.08 6.52
C GLU A 43 -6.83 16.92 7.05
N GLY A 44 -6.55 17.73 8.08
CA GLY A 44 -7.61 18.47 8.77
C GLY A 44 -8.67 17.53 9.33
N SER A 45 -9.92 17.68 8.89
CA SER A 45 -11.06 16.84 9.23
C SER A 45 -11.26 15.65 8.28
N SER A 46 -10.52 15.58 7.18
CA SER A 46 -10.69 14.53 6.16
C SER A 46 -9.80 13.33 6.42
N LEU A 47 -10.35 12.13 6.20
CA LEU A 47 -9.64 10.86 6.19
C LEU A 47 -9.62 10.28 4.77
N LEU A 48 -8.46 9.80 4.35
CA LEU A 48 -8.27 9.15 3.06
C LEU A 48 -7.65 7.78 3.26
N SER A 49 -8.29 6.75 2.74
CA SER A 49 -7.71 5.42 2.54
C SER A 49 -7.61 5.12 1.04
N GLN A 50 -6.54 4.47 0.63
CA GLN A 50 -6.28 4.16 -0.79
C GLN A 50 -5.91 2.68 -0.93
N PRO A 51 -6.87 1.77 -0.76
CA PRO A 51 -6.60 0.36 -0.95
C PRO A 51 -6.22 0.08 -2.40
N ILE A 52 -5.22 -0.77 -2.58
CA ILE A 52 -4.77 -1.21 -3.90
C ILE A 52 -4.97 -2.72 -4.05
N LYS A 53 -5.34 -3.15 -5.24
CA LYS A 53 -5.46 -4.56 -5.57
C LYS A 53 -5.07 -4.78 -7.03
N GLY A 54 -4.39 -5.91 -7.24
CA GLY A 54 -3.85 -6.24 -8.55
C GLY A 54 -2.49 -5.59 -8.79
N THR A 55 -1.58 -6.37 -9.33
CA THR A 55 -0.24 -5.94 -9.71
C THR A 55 0.13 -6.49 -11.09
N ALA A 56 0.89 -5.72 -11.85
CA ALA A 56 1.49 -6.16 -13.09
C ALA A 56 2.97 -5.80 -13.10
N LYS A 57 3.77 -6.67 -13.70
CA LYS A 57 5.19 -6.43 -13.86
C LYS A 57 5.42 -5.25 -14.80
N ARG A 58 6.26 -4.31 -14.38
CA ARG A 58 6.73 -3.22 -15.22
C ARG A 58 7.80 -3.72 -16.20
N ASP A 59 7.80 -3.21 -17.40
CA ASP A 59 8.89 -3.42 -18.36
C ASP A 59 9.54 -2.05 -18.66
N LEU A 60 10.60 -1.74 -17.92
CA LEU A 60 11.29 -0.45 -18.03
C LEU A 60 12.15 -0.34 -19.29
N GLN A 61 12.41 -1.46 -19.97
CA GLN A 61 13.22 -1.50 -21.20
C GLN A 61 12.36 -1.43 -22.46
N ASN A 62 11.09 -1.87 -22.37
CA ASN A 62 10.15 -1.89 -23.48
C ASN A 62 8.86 -1.13 -23.14
N ARG A 63 8.81 0.13 -23.50
CA ARG A 63 7.66 1.01 -23.23
C ARG A 63 6.34 0.48 -23.82
N ALA A 64 6.38 -0.14 -25.00
CA ALA A 64 5.18 -0.69 -25.63
C ALA A 64 4.64 -1.91 -24.83
N GLN A 65 5.53 -2.76 -24.34
CA GLN A 65 5.14 -3.88 -23.50
C GLN A 65 4.65 -3.42 -22.11
N ASP A 66 5.29 -2.40 -21.54
CA ASP A 66 4.87 -1.81 -20.25
C ASP A 66 3.44 -1.25 -20.35
N GLU A 67 3.11 -0.54 -21.42
CA GLU A 67 1.75 -0.02 -21.64
C GLU A 67 0.73 -1.16 -21.85
N LYS A 68 1.10 -2.23 -22.56
CA LYS A 68 0.25 -3.42 -22.68
C LYS A 68 -0.04 -4.06 -21.32
N ASN A 69 0.98 -4.21 -20.47
CA ASN A 69 0.84 -4.77 -19.12
C ASN A 69 -0.10 -3.90 -18.27
N LYS A 70 0.04 -2.58 -18.36
CA LYS A 70 -0.85 -1.62 -17.69
C LYS A 70 -2.29 -1.74 -18.18
N GLN A 71 -2.52 -1.79 -19.49
CA GLN A 71 -3.85 -1.93 -20.05
C GLN A 71 -4.50 -3.28 -19.70
N ALA A 72 -3.72 -4.36 -19.70
CA ALA A 72 -4.19 -5.67 -19.27
C ALA A 72 -4.66 -5.65 -17.80
N LEU A 73 -3.91 -4.99 -16.91
CA LEU A 73 -4.30 -4.82 -15.52
C LEU A 73 -5.58 -3.98 -15.37
N LEU A 74 -5.67 -2.85 -16.06
CA LEU A 74 -6.84 -1.97 -16.04
C LEU A 74 -8.11 -2.66 -16.54
N ASN A 75 -7.99 -3.55 -17.53
CA ASN A 75 -9.10 -4.26 -18.15
C ASN A 75 -9.42 -5.60 -17.47
N SER A 76 -8.66 -6.01 -16.48
CA SER A 76 -8.89 -7.25 -15.75
C SER A 76 -10.16 -7.16 -14.91
N LYS A 77 -11.20 -7.88 -15.32
CA LYS A 77 -12.47 -7.95 -14.58
C LYS A 77 -12.26 -8.51 -13.16
N LYS A 78 -11.40 -9.52 -13.03
CA LYS A 78 -11.05 -10.13 -11.74
C LYS A 78 -10.46 -9.09 -10.78
N GLU A 79 -9.40 -8.41 -11.21
CA GLU A 79 -8.70 -7.43 -10.36
C GLU A 79 -9.60 -6.25 -9.98
N ARG A 80 -10.44 -5.80 -10.92
CA ARG A 80 -11.44 -4.75 -10.65
C ARG A 80 -12.47 -5.19 -9.62
N SER A 81 -13.03 -6.40 -9.75
CA SER A 81 -13.99 -6.92 -8.78
C SER A 81 -13.39 -7.05 -7.39
N GLU A 82 -12.17 -7.59 -7.28
CA GLU A 82 -11.47 -7.70 -6.02
C GLU A 82 -11.18 -6.32 -5.40
N ASN A 83 -10.80 -5.34 -6.22
CA ASN A 83 -10.55 -3.97 -5.75
C ASN A 83 -11.84 -3.31 -5.23
N VAL A 84 -12.95 -3.46 -5.93
CA VAL A 84 -14.27 -2.93 -5.50
C VAL A 84 -14.67 -3.53 -4.14
N MET A 85 -14.47 -4.83 -3.95
CA MET A 85 -14.76 -5.48 -2.66
C MET A 85 -13.93 -4.90 -1.51
N ILE A 86 -12.63 -4.67 -1.72
CA ILE A 86 -11.75 -4.08 -0.70
C ILE A 86 -12.12 -2.62 -0.41
N VAL A 87 -12.40 -1.83 -1.44
CA VAL A 87 -12.86 -0.44 -1.30
C VAL A 87 -14.17 -0.38 -0.50
N ASP A 88 -15.11 -1.27 -0.78
CA ASP A 88 -16.40 -1.32 -0.09
C ASP A 88 -16.25 -1.71 1.39
N LEU A 89 -15.35 -2.65 1.69
CA LEU A 89 -15.00 -3.03 3.06
C LEU A 89 -14.41 -1.84 3.84
N VAL A 90 -13.43 -1.14 3.26
CA VAL A 90 -12.81 0.04 3.88
C VAL A 90 -13.85 1.17 4.07
N ARG A 91 -14.71 1.40 3.08
CA ARG A 91 -15.81 2.36 3.18
C ARG A 91 -16.73 2.04 4.37
N ASN A 92 -17.12 0.77 4.51
CA ASN A 92 -17.97 0.32 5.62
C ASN A 92 -17.29 0.54 6.98
N ASP A 93 -15.98 0.26 7.09
CA ASP A 93 -15.25 0.47 8.33
C ASP A 93 -15.12 1.96 8.68
N LEU A 94 -14.82 2.81 7.71
CA LEU A 94 -14.73 4.26 7.90
C LEU A 94 -16.09 4.88 8.25
N SER A 95 -17.19 4.38 7.70
CA SER A 95 -18.55 4.90 7.99
C SER A 95 -18.96 4.78 9.46
N ARG A 96 -18.28 3.94 10.23
CA ARG A 96 -18.53 3.80 11.67
C ARG A 96 -17.94 4.94 12.51
N ILE A 97 -17.02 5.70 11.97
CA ILE A 97 -16.26 6.73 12.69
C ILE A 97 -16.23 8.08 11.96
N CYS A 98 -16.61 8.12 10.69
CA CYS A 98 -16.67 9.33 9.88
C CYS A 98 -18.11 9.77 9.68
N ALA A 99 -18.32 11.08 9.55
CA ALA A 99 -19.58 11.61 9.05
C ALA A 99 -19.75 11.23 7.56
N GLU A 100 -21.00 11.16 7.11
CA GLU A 100 -21.31 11.00 5.70
C GLU A 100 -20.85 12.22 4.91
N GLY A 101 -20.14 11.97 3.78
CA GLY A 101 -19.62 13.02 2.91
C GLY A 101 -18.70 12.49 1.83
#